data_85c295553d5b797fff10c4ed4a46c75b
#
_entry.id   85c295553d5b797fff10c4ed4a46c75b
#
_cell.length_a   1.000
_cell.length_b   1.000
_cell.length_c   1.000
_cell.angle_alpha   90.00
_cell.angle_beta   90.00
_cell.angle_gamma   90.00
#
_symmetry.space_group_name_H-M   'P 1'
#
loop_
_entity.id
_entity.type
_entity.pdbx_description
1 polymer ?
#
loop_
_entity_poly.entity_id
_entity_poly.type
_entity_poly.pdbx_seq_one_letter_code
_entity_poly.pdbx_strand_id
1 'polypeptide(L)'
;FYNVRANGKTNEEELFANLEPFFEALNLVRFEYVEKDIDLDKVIQGAIRGMLKALDDPYTRYMDPQALKREQEDMFLGRFGGLGIIISIKDDQLTIISPIEDTPAYRAGIKAGDRIVEIDGKTTEGMGLDEAVNILRGDKGTEVTLGIKRENIEELLEITIIRDIIEIKAVKKEIMGKDDNIGYVRITTFNINTEPELEEVLNEFKKDSDIQGIILDLRNNPGGLLDSAIEVASKFIKDGPVVHIKDRDGIVASIESRGNKYPEWPLFVLINEGSASASEIVAGAVQDSGRGKLLGEKTFGKGVVQQVFNLYDGSGIAITTSEYFTPSERSINHIGIEPDILVEPAEDSEQDMQLNKAIQFLEE
;
A
#
# COMPACT_ATOMS: atom_id res chain seq x y z
N PHE A 1 -13.56 10.41 24.70
CA PHE A 1 -12.80 11.51 25.32
C PHE A 1 -11.34 11.10 25.35
N TYR A 2 -10.61 11.40 24.28
CA TYR A 2 -9.15 11.26 24.27
C TYR A 2 -8.57 12.37 25.13
N ASN A 3 -7.84 11.99 26.19
CA ASN A 3 -6.95 12.89 26.91
C ASN A 3 -5.82 13.28 25.94
N VAL A 4 -5.95 14.41 25.26
CA VAL A 4 -4.83 15.10 24.65
C VAL A 4 -3.91 15.50 25.80
N ARG A 5 -2.81 14.77 25.99
CA ARG A 5 -1.73 15.19 26.87
C ARG A 5 -1.07 16.43 26.27
N ALA A 6 -1.58 17.59 26.64
CA ALA A 6 -0.93 18.86 26.41
C ALA A 6 0.26 18.98 27.40
N ASN A 7 1.41 18.49 27.00
CA ASN A 7 2.68 18.90 27.61
C ASN A 7 3.31 20.00 26.74
N GLY A 8 2.75 21.16 26.87
CA GLY A 8 3.21 22.45 26.38
C GLY A 8 2.09 23.41 26.67
N LYS A 9 2.31 24.37 27.55
CA LYS A 9 1.41 25.50 27.77
C LYS A 9 1.36 26.35 26.48
N THR A 10 0.74 25.86 25.43
CA THR A 10 0.07 26.68 24.44
C THR A 10 -1.18 27.16 25.13
N ASN A 11 -1.16 28.45 25.48
CA ASN A 11 -2.27 29.12 26.14
C ASN A 11 -3.49 28.86 25.27
N GLU A 12 -4.53 28.19 25.76
CA GLU A 12 -5.78 27.95 24.99
C GLU A 12 -6.32 29.29 24.46
N GLU A 13 -6.12 30.37 25.21
CA GLU A 13 -6.48 31.72 24.81
C GLU A 13 -5.71 32.19 23.55
N GLU A 14 -4.44 31.84 23.40
CA GLU A 14 -3.64 32.15 22.22
C GLU A 14 -4.10 31.35 21.00
N LEU A 15 -4.44 30.06 21.19
CA LEU A 15 -5.00 29.24 20.14
C LEU A 15 -6.35 29.77 19.64
N PHE A 16 -7.25 30.16 20.55
CA PHE A 16 -8.53 30.75 20.17
C PHE A 16 -8.37 32.09 19.47
N ALA A 17 -7.46 32.96 19.93
CA ALA A 17 -7.17 34.22 19.25
C ALA A 17 -6.65 34.02 17.83
N ASN A 18 -5.82 32.98 17.60
CA ASN A 18 -5.33 32.65 16.26
C ASN A 18 -6.42 32.03 15.35
N LEU A 19 -7.53 31.55 15.90
CA LEU A 19 -8.66 31.04 15.13
C LEU A 19 -9.68 32.12 14.74
N GLU A 20 -9.65 33.33 15.36
CA GLU A 20 -10.56 34.43 15.02
C GLU A 20 -10.58 34.76 13.52
N PRO A 21 -9.43 34.96 12.83
CA PRO A 21 -9.42 35.22 11.38
C PRO A 21 -10.03 34.10 10.55
N PHE A 22 -9.90 32.83 11.00
CA PHE A 22 -10.53 31.70 10.33
C PHE A 22 -12.06 31.80 10.40
N PHE A 23 -12.62 32.05 11.57
CA PHE A 23 -14.06 32.22 11.71
C PHE A 23 -14.59 33.47 11.00
N GLU A 24 -13.83 34.57 10.97
CA GLU A 24 -14.18 35.75 10.20
C GLU A 24 -14.24 35.44 8.71
N ALA A 25 -13.21 34.78 8.16
CA ALA A 25 -13.18 34.32 6.77
C ALA A 25 -14.34 33.39 6.43
N LEU A 26 -14.65 32.41 7.30
CA LEU A 26 -15.76 31.48 7.12
C LEU A 26 -17.12 32.22 7.09
N ASN A 27 -17.29 33.25 7.95
CA ASN A 27 -18.51 34.07 7.98
C ASN A 27 -18.61 34.93 6.69
N LEU A 28 -17.51 35.50 6.22
CA LEU A 28 -17.50 36.28 4.96
C LEU A 28 -17.88 35.36 3.77
N VAL A 29 -17.31 34.17 3.69
CA VAL A 29 -17.70 33.17 2.67
C VAL A 29 -19.20 32.85 2.78
N ARG A 30 -19.72 32.64 3.97
CA ARG A 30 -21.11 32.28 4.19
C ARG A 30 -22.12 33.38 3.86
N PHE A 31 -21.79 34.66 4.12
CA PHE A 31 -22.74 35.73 4.03
C PHE A 31 -22.51 36.69 2.87
N GLU A 32 -21.27 36.81 2.37
CA GLU A 32 -20.90 37.79 1.33
C GLU A 32 -20.62 37.11 -0.03
N TYR A 33 -20.45 35.78 -0.10
CA TYR A 33 -20.22 35.10 -1.36
C TYR A 33 -21.43 35.25 -2.28
N VAL A 34 -21.18 35.49 -3.58
CA VAL A 34 -22.22 35.82 -4.56
C VAL A 34 -23.28 34.74 -4.74
N GLU A 35 -22.86 33.47 -4.62
CA GLU A 35 -23.78 32.32 -4.65
C GLU A 35 -24.29 32.02 -3.24
N LYS A 36 -25.62 31.91 -3.11
CA LYS A 36 -26.28 31.75 -1.81
C LYS A 36 -26.26 30.31 -1.30
N ASP A 37 -26.26 29.32 -2.22
CA ASP A 37 -26.27 27.90 -1.89
C ASP A 37 -24.83 27.38 -1.78
N ILE A 38 -24.19 27.67 -0.64
CA ILE A 38 -22.84 27.21 -0.33
C ILE A 38 -22.92 25.88 0.42
N ASP A 39 -22.23 24.87 -0.10
CA ASP A 39 -21.98 23.61 0.61
C ASP A 39 -20.91 23.86 1.69
N LEU A 40 -21.39 24.14 2.90
CA LEU A 40 -20.51 24.41 4.05
C LEU A 40 -19.64 23.21 4.44
N ASP A 41 -20.14 22.00 4.26
CA ASP A 41 -19.38 20.77 4.57
C ASP A 41 -18.17 20.69 3.66
N LYS A 42 -18.37 20.99 2.37
CA LYS A 42 -17.27 21.04 1.38
C LYS A 42 -16.25 22.14 1.71
N VAL A 43 -16.72 23.32 2.17
CA VAL A 43 -15.83 24.42 2.59
C VAL A 43 -14.99 24.02 3.81
N ILE A 44 -15.61 23.42 4.82
CA ILE A 44 -14.93 22.96 6.04
C ILE A 44 -13.92 21.87 5.72
N GLN A 45 -14.30 20.88 4.89
CA GLN A 45 -13.38 19.83 4.44
C GLN A 45 -12.18 20.42 3.68
N GLY A 46 -12.44 21.44 2.83
CA GLY A 46 -11.38 22.18 2.14
C GLY A 46 -10.41 22.86 3.10
N ALA A 47 -10.93 23.47 4.17
CA ALA A 47 -10.12 24.11 5.21
C ALA A 47 -9.24 23.08 5.97
N ILE A 48 -9.80 21.92 6.34
CA ILE A 48 -9.05 20.82 6.98
C ILE A 48 -7.94 20.34 6.06
N ARG A 49 -8.23 20.11 4.77
CA ARG A 49 -7.21 19.71 3.77
C ARG A 49 -6.10 20.76 3.64
N GLY A 50 -6.47 22.06 3.63
CA GLY A 50 -5.50 23.16 3.61
C GLY A 50 -4.58 23.17 4.84
N MET A 51 -5.14 22.96 6.02
CA MET A 51 -4.39 22.86 7.28
C MET A 51 -3.38 21.70 7.24
N LEU A 52 -3.80 20.50 6.79
CA LEU A 52 -2.92 19.34 6.71
C LEU A 52 -1.83 19.53 5.65
N LYS A 53 -2.18 20.15 4.52
CA LYS A 53 -1.22 20.46 3.45
C LYS A 53 -0.09 21.40 3.91
N ALA A 54 -0.37 22.27 4.88
CA ALA A 54 0.64 23.20 5.44
C ALA A 54 1.71 22.50 6.31
N LEU A 55 1.57 21.18 6.57
CA LEU A 55 2.58 20.39 7.26
C LEU A 55 3.69 19.92 6.30
N ASP A 56 3.54 20.11 4.99
CA ASP A 56 4.45 19.65 3.94
C ASP A 56 4.79 18.13 4.03
N ASP A 57 3.88 17.37 4.64
CA ASP A 57 3.97 15.90 4.74
C ASP A 57 3.04 15.24 3.70
N PRO A 58 3.59 14.53 2.70
CA PRO A 58 2.80 13.93 1.64
C PRO A 58 1.92 12.77 2.13
N TYR A 59 2.16 12.25 3.33
CA TYR A 59 1.44 11.11 3.90
C TYR A 59 0.30 11.53 4.83
N THR A 60 0.35 12.74 5.38
CA THR A 60 -0.73 13.28 6.23
C THR A 60 -1.86 13.80 5.36
N ARG A 61 -3.07 13.22 5.54
CA ARG A 61 -4.23 13.53 4.69
C ARG A 61 -5.56 13.42 5.41
N TYR A 62 -6.53 14.18 4.92
CA TYR A 62 -7.94 14.06 5.28
C TYR A 62 -8.63 13.01 4.42
N MET A 63 -9.49 12.22 5.04
CA MET A 63 -10.34 11.23 4.41
C MET A 63 -11.80 11.54 4.73
N ASP A 64 -12.64 11.71 3.72
CA ASP A 64 -14.08 11.75 3.92
C ASP A 64 -14.60 10.37 4.41
N PRO A 65 -15.86 10.28 4.91
CA PRO A 65 -16.36 9.02 5.46
C PRO A 65 -16.27 7.83 4.50
N GLN A 66 -16.44 8.07 3.21
CA GLN A 66 -16.35 7.01 2.20
C GLN A 66 -14.91 6.58 1.95
N ALA A 67 -13.98 7.53 1.86
CA ALA A 67 -12.56 7.26 1.70
C ALA A 67 -12.00 6.51 2.93
N LEU A 68 -12.39 6.92 4.14
CA LEU A 68 -12.00 6.24 5.37
C LEU A 68 -12.48 4.79 5.41
N LYS A 69 -13.76 4.57 5.08
CA LYS A 69 -14.34 3.22 5.02
C LYS A 69 -13.59 2.35 4.02
N ARG A 70 -13.33 2.88 2.81
CA ARG A 70 -12.57 2.16 1.77
C ARG A 70 -11.15 1.82 2.22
N GLU A 71 -10.44 2.77 2.80
CA GLU A 71 -9.08 2.51 3.28
C GLU A 71 -9.05 1.42 4.35
N GLN A 72 -10.02 1.43 5.25
CA GLN A 72 -10.17 0.36 6.25
C GLN A 72 -10.46 -0.99 5.60
N GLU A 73 -11.38 -1.06 4.64
CA GLU A 73 -11.69 -2.29 3.92
C GLU A 73 -10.49 -2.82 3.13
N ASP A 74 -9.81 -1.98 2.37
CA ASP A 74 -8.66 -2.34 1.55
C ASP A 74 -7.47 -2.80 2.39
N MET A 75 -7.11 -2.00 3.40
CA MET A 75 -5.91 -2.22 4.20
C MET A 75 -6.11 -3.37 5.19
N PHE A 76 -7.28 -3.47 5.83
CA PHE A 76 -7.54 -4.52 6.81
C PHE A 76 -7.97 -5.82 6.16
N LEU A 77 -8.92 -5.80 5.21
CA LEU A 77 -9.53 -7.01 4.71
C LEU A 77 -8.86 -7.58 3.46
N GLY A 78 -7.99 -6.81 2.79
CA GLY A 78 -7.40 -7.22 1.51
C GLY A 78 -8.46 -7.48 0.43
N ARG A 79 -9.65 -6.88 0.58
CA ARG A 79 -10.79 -7.02 -0.33
C ARG A 79 -11.51 -5.70 -0.48
N PHE A 80 -12.06 -5.46 -1.66
CA PHE A 80 -12.85 -4.26 -1.96
C PHE A 80 -13.97 -4.56 -2.94
N GLY A 81 -15.04 -3.78 -2.86
CA GLY A 81 -16.10 -3.84 -3.86
C GLY A 81 -15.69 -3.11 -5.15
N GLY A 82 -15.75 -3.77 -6.30
CA GLY A 82 -15.34 -3.17 -7.55
C GLY A 82 -15.30 -4.13 -8.73
N LEU A 83 -14.49 -3.78 -9.74
CA LEU A 83 -14.40 -4.50 -11.02
C LEU A 83 -13.22 -5.47 -11.07
N GLY A 84 -12.16 -5.22 -10.27
CA GLY A 84 -10.91 -5.99 -10.34
C GLY A 84 -10.03 -5.56 -11.51
N ILE A 85 -9.72 -4.26 -11.60
CA ILE A 85 -8.80 -3.69 -12.59
C ILE A 85 -7.74 -2.84 -11.90
N ILE A 86 -6.54 -2.87 -12.46
CA ILE A 86 -5.46 -1.95 -12.14
C ILE A 86 -5.46 -0.86 -13.19
N ILE A 87 -5.57 0.39 -12.78
CA ILE A 87 -5.64 1.55 -13.67
C ILE A 87 -4.54 2.56 -13.39
N SER A 88 -4.20 3.36 -14.38
CA SER A 88 -3.27 4.48 -14.27
C SER A 88 -3.67 5.57 -15.27
N ILE A 89 -3.12 6.76 -15.11
CA ILE A 89 -3.16 7.80 -16.15
C ILE A 89 -1.93 7.62 -17.06
N LYS A 90 -2.18 7.42 -18.35
CA LYS A 90 -1.14 7.33 -19.37
C LYS A 90 -1.51 8.24 -20.55
N ASP A 91 -0.63 9.13 -20.93
CA ASP A 91 -0.87 10.13 -21.99
C ASP A 91 -2.19 10.92 -21.74
N ASP A 92 -2.38 11.40 -20.51
CA ASP A 92 -3.60 12.09 -20.03
C ASP A 92 -4.90 11.30 -20.17
N GLN A 93 -4.80 9.96 -20.31
CA GLN A 93 -5.96 9.06 -20.47
C GLN A 93 -5.99 7.99 -19.40
N LEU A 94 -7.18 7.74 -18.87
CA LEU A 94 -7.41 6.66 -17.92
C LEU A 94 -7.24 5.30 -18.64
N THR A 95 -6.19 4.58 -18.28
CA THR A 95 -5.75 3.36 -18.97
C THR A 95 -5.73 2.17 -18.02
N ILE A 96 -6.24 1.04 -18.48
CA ILE A 96 -6.18 -0.23 -17.74
C ILE A 96 -4.79 -0.83 -17.95
N ILE A 97 -4.05 -0.95 -16.85
CA ILE A 97 -2.74 -1.61 -16.84
C ILE A 97 -2.94 -3.12 -16.93
N SER A 98 -3.87 -3.67 -16.13
CA SER A 98 -4.22 -5.09 -16.17
C SER A 98 -5.58 -5.33 -15.49
N PRO A 99 -6.45 -6.21 -16.01
CA PRO A 99 -7.49 -6.82 -15.21
C PRO A 99 -6.86 -7.84 -14.25
N ILE A 100 -7.42 -7.96 -13.05
CA ILE A 100 -7.05 -8.98 -12.08
C ILE A 100 -7.74 -10.29 -12.46
N GLU A 101 -7.01 -11.38 -12.47
CA GLU A 101 -7.49 -12.71 -12.85
C GLU A 101 -8.68 -13.13 -11.96
N ASP A 102 -9.63 -13.84 -12.52
CA ASP A 102 -10.86 -14.31 -11.85
C ASP A 102 -11.80 -13.20 -11.29
N THR A 103 -11.65 -11.96 -11.75
CA THR A 103 -12.52 -10.85 -11.36
C THR A 103 -13.63 -10.54 -12.38
N PRO A 104 -14.63 -9.72 -12.03
CA PRO A 104 -15.68 -9.32 -12.97
C PRO A 104 -15.16 -8.71 -14.27
N ALA A 105 -14.17 -7.82 -14.19
CA ALA A 105 -13.59 -7.20 -15.38
C ALA A 105 -12.85 -8.21 -16.27
N TYR A 106 -12.10 -9.14 -15.67
CA TYR A 106 -11.43 -10.21 -16.39
C TYR A 106 -12.45 -11.08 -17.17
N ARG A 107 -13.55 -11.50 -16.48
CA ARG A 107 -14.62 -12.28 -17.09
C ARG A 107 -15.39 -11.51 -18.17
N ALA A 108 -15.48 -10.18 -18.05
CA ALA A 108 -16.09 -9.31 -19.04
C ALA A 108 -15.19 -9.05 -20.27
N GLY A 109 -13.96 -9.59 -20.31
CA GLY A 109 -13.04 -9.47 -21.43
C GLY A 109 -12.32 -8.13 -21.52
N ILE A 110 -12.18 -7.42 -20.41
CA ILE A 110 -11.30 -6.25 -20.28
C ILE A 110 -9.85 -6.71 -20.49
N LYS A 111 -9.05 -5.87 -21.15
CA LYS A 111 -7.65 -6.18 -21.48
C LYS A 111 -6.70 -5.09 -21.02
N ALA A 112 -5.43 -5.47 -20.84
CA ALA A 112 -4.36 -4.51 -20.66
C ALA A 112 -4.25 -3.57 -21.87
N GLY A 113 -4.02 -2.27 -21.61
CA GLY A 113 -3.97 -1.24 -22.64
C GLY A 113 -5.34 -0.66 -23.05
N ASP A 114 -6.46 -1.20 -22.56
CA ASP A 114 -7.77 -0.61 -22.75
C ASP A 114 -7.82 0.79 -22.13
N ARG A 115 -8.35 1.79 -22.88
CA ARG A 115 -8.54 3.15 -22.39
C ARG A 115 -10.00 3.33 -22.02
N ILE A 116 -10.25 3.73 -20.78
CA ILE A 116 -11.60 4.05 -20.31
C ILE A 116 -11.87 5.50 -20.68
N VAL A 117 -12.72 5.73 -21.67
CA VAL A 117 -13.08 7.07 -22.15
C VAL A 117 -14.42 7.55 -21.60
N GLU A 118 -15.26 6.61 -21.12
CA GLU A 118 -16.53 6.91 -20.46
C GLU A 118 -16.77 5.95 -19.28
N ILE A 119 -17.43 6.47 -18.23
CA ILE A 119 -17.95 5.69 -17.11
C ILE A 119 -19.40 6.12 -16.89
N ASP A 120 -20.37 5.19 -17.03
CA ASP A 120 -21.80 5.46 -16.95
C ASP A 120 -22.25 6.62 -17.86
N GLY A 121 -21.71 6.67 -19.09
CA GLY A 121 -22.00 7.69 -20.10
C GLY A 121 -21.38 9.08 -19.82
N LYS A 122 -20.51 9.20 -18.81
CA LYS A 122 -19.75 10.43 -18.51
C LYS A 122 -18.32 10.30 -19.01
N THR A 123 -17.83 11.33 -19.71
CA THR A 123 -16.45 11.35 -20.18
C THR A 123 -15.44 11.31 -19.02
N THR A 124 -14.33 10.59 -19.23
CA THR A 124 -13.20 10.55 -18.29
C THR A 124 -12.11 11.58 -18.63
N GLU A 125 -12.32 12.43 -19.63
CA GLU A 125 -11.37 13.48 -20.00
C GLU A 125 -11.16 14.46 -18.84
N GLY A 126 -9.89 14.62 -18.42
CA GLY A 126 -9.52 15.47 -17.29
C GLY A 126 -9.84 14.88 -15.91
N MET A 127 -10.37 13.66 -15.84
CA MET A 127 -10.67 12.97 -14.57
C MET A 127 -9.36 12.52 -13.89
N GLY A 128 -9.23 12.82 -12.60
CA GLY A 128 -8.12 12.32 -11.79
C GLY A 128 -8.24 10.83 -11.46
N LEU A 129 -7.10 10.18 -11.19
CA LEU A 129 -7.07 8.74 -10.88
C LEU A 129 -7.97 8.39 -9.68
N ASP A 130 -7.89 9.18 -8.60
CA ASP A 130 -8.69 8.97 -7.38
C ASP A 130 -10.19 9.11 -7.65
N GLU A 131 -10.58 10.06 -8.49
CA GLU A 131 -11.98 10.25 -8.89
C GLU A 131 -12.47 9.03 -9.69
N ALA A 132 -11.68 8.55 -10.64
CA ALA A 132 -11.99 7.35 -11.42
C ALA A 132 -12.11 6.12 -10.51
N VAL A 133 -11.17 5.89 -9.60
CA VAL A 133 -11.22 4.79 -8.62
C VAL A 133 -12.51 4.86 -7.80
N ASN A 134 -12.91 6.07 -7.37
CA ASN A 134 -14.11 6.27 -6.57
C ASN A 134 -15.39 5.86 -7.30
N ILE A 135 -15.46 6.13 -8.61
CA ILE A 135 -16.63 5.79 -9.44
C ILE A 135 -16.62 4.30 -9.80
N LEU A 136 -15.44 3.74 -10.10
CA LEU A 136 -15.30 2.33 -10.52
C LEU A 136 -15.52 1.36 -9.36
N ARG A 137 -15.22 1.75 -8.14
CA ARG A 137 -15.58 1.02 -6.93
C ARG A 137 -17.06 1.15 -6.62
N GLY A 138 -17.57 0.27 -5.77
CA GLY A 138 -18.94 0.29 -5.31
C GLY A 138 -19.37 -1.05 -4.73
N ASP A 139 -20.59 -1.08 -4.21
CA ASP A 139 -21.13 -2.25 -3.52
C ASP A 139 -21.30 -3.43 -4.49
N LYS A 140 -21.06 -4.65 -3.96
CA LYS A 140 -21.31 -5.90 -4.67
C LYS A 140 -22.74 -5.92 -5.23
N GLY A 141 -22.86 -6.31 -6.51
CA GLY A 141 -24.13 -6.43 -7.22
C GLY A 141 -24.59 -5.15 -7.92
N THR A 142 -23.89 -4.01 -7.73
CA THR A 142 -24.16 -2.79 -8.52
C THR A 142 -23.50 -2.86 -9.88
N GLU A 143 -24.09 -2.22 -10.88
CA GLU A 143 -23.58 -2.18 -12.25
C GLU A 143 -22.75 -0.92 -12.50
N VAL A 144 -21.80 -1.02 -13.43
CA VAL A 144 -21.12 0.13 -14.03
C VAL A 144 -20.89 -0.19 -15.52
N THR A 145 -21.11 0.79 -16.37
CA THR A 145 -20.89 0.66 -17.81
C THR A 145 -19.64 1.47 -18.19
N LEU A 146 -18.69 0.79 -18.83
CA LEU A 146 -17.44 1.38 -19.31
C LEU A 146 -17.50 1.57 -20.82
N GLY A 147 -17.22 2.78 -21.30
CA GLY A 147 -16.89 3.05 -22.68
C GLY A 147 -15.38 2.85 -22.89
N ILE A 148 -15.02 1.78 -23.57
CA ILE A 148 -13.64 1.33 -23.78
C ILE A 148 -13.18 1.63 -25.19
N LYS A 149 -12.04 2.30 -25.34
CA LYS A 149 -11.31 2.43 -26.59
C LYS A 149 -10.13 1.46 -26.57
N ARG A 150 -10.17 0.47 -27.46
CA ARG A 150 -9.16 -0.60 -27.56
C ARG A 150 -8.34 -0.43 -28.83
N GLU A 151 -7.04 -0.68 -28.73
CA GLU A 151 -6.16 -0.67 -29.89
C GLU A 151 -6.66 -1.65 -30.98
N ASN A 152 -6.58 -1.24 -32.24
CA ASN A 152 -7.06 -1.99 -33.41
C ASN A 152 -8.61 -2.22 -33.50
N ILE A 153 -9.40 -1.53 -32.67
CA ILE A 153 -10.87 -1.50 -32.77
C ILE A 153 -11.31 -0.03 -32.90
N GLU A 154 -11.92 0.32 -34.03
CA GLU A 154 -12.38 1.70 -34.30
C GLU A 154 -13.61 2.07 -33.48
N GLU A 155 -14.47 1.10 -33.19
CA GLU A 155 -15.73 1.28 -32.48
C GLU A 155 -15.51 1.37 -30.98
N LEU A 156 -16.30 2.22 -30.31
CA LEU A 156 -16.36 2.27 -28.85
C LEU A 156 -17.01 1.00 -28.32
N LEU A 157 -16.32 0.29 -27.43
CA LEU A 157 -16.86 -0.89 -26.78
C LEU A 157 -17.59 -0.46 -25.50
N GLU A 158 -18.89 -0.66 -25.44
CA GLU A 158 -19.66 -0.50 -24.20
C GLU A 158 -19.70 -1.83 -23.44
N ILE A 159 -19.11 -1.87 -22.24
CA ILE A 159 -19.02 -3.08 -21.43
C ILE A 159 -19.64 -2.78 -20.07
N THR A 160 -20.79 -3.40 -19.80
CA THR A 160 -21.43 -3.34 -18.47
C THR A 160 -20.89 -4.46 -17.58
N ILE A 161 -20.41 -4.10 -16.39
CA ILE A 161 -19.80 -5.01 -15.44
C ILE A 161 -20.54 -4.89 -14.10
N ILE A 162 -20.91 -6.03 -13.53
CA ILE A 162 -21.49 -6.10 -12.19
C ILE A 162 -20.34 -6.15 -11.19
N ARG A 163 -20.29 -5.20 -10.24
CA ARG A 163 -19.27 -5.17 -9.20
C ARG A 163 -19.39 -6.38 -8.28
N ASP A 164 -18.26 -6.89 -7.84
CA ASP A 164 -18.16 -7.99 -6.88
C ASP A 164 -17.15 -7.62 -5.79
N ILE A 165 -17.09 -8.43 -4.75
CA ILE A 165 -15.97 -8.36 -3.80
C ILE A 165 -14.73 -8.93 -4.49
N ILE A 166 -13.72 -8.10 -4.63
CA ILE A 166 -12.43 -8.46 -5.20
C ILE A 166 -11.51 -8.83 -4.04
N GLU A 167 -11.10 -10.08 -3.98
CA GLU A 167 -10.11 -10.55 -3.02
C GLU A 167 -8.75 -10.65 -3.72
N ILE A 168 -7.78 -9.92 -3.20
CA ILE A 168 -6.41 -9.99 -3.69
C ILE A 168 -5.65 -10.94 -2.77
N LYS A 169 -5.20 -12.09 -3.30
CA LYS A 169 -4.29 -12.95 -2.57
C LYS A 169 -3.02 -12.18 -2.22
N ALA A 170 -2.77 -12.06 -0.93
CA ALA A 170 -1.59 -11.36 -0.43
C ALA A 170 -0.31 -12.16 -0.71
N VAL A 171 -0.40 -13.49 -0.74
CA VAL A 171 0.72 -14.39 -0.92
C VAL A 171 0.52 -15.27 -2.16
N LYS A 172 1.53 -15.31 -3.02
CA LYS A 172 1.63 -16.22 -4.16
C LYS A 172 2.83 -17.13 -3.94
N LYS A 173 2.75 -18.38 -4.40
CA LYS A 173 3.84 -19.36 -4.27
C LYS A 173 4.10 -20.07 -5.58
N GLU A 174 5.34 -20.48 -5.74
CA GLU A 174 5.79 -21.41 -6.78
C GLU A 174 6.92 -22.29 -6.22
N ILE A 175 7.19 -23.42 -6.83
CA ILE A 175 8.37 -24.24 -6.57
C ILE A 175 9.28 -24.11 -7.80
N MET A 176 10.54 -23.80 -7.56
CA MET A 176 11.53 -23.45 -8.59
C MET A 176 12.85 -24.21 -8.37
N GLY A 177 13.82 -23.95 -9.24
CA GLY A 177 15.11 -24.60 -9.24
C GLY A 177 15.13 -25.84 -10.13
N LYS A 178 16.33 -26.35 -10.43
CA LYS A 178 16.52 -27.49 -11.37
C LYS A 178 15.88 -28.78 -10.86
N ASP A 179 15.84 -28.94 -9.52
CA ASP A 179 15.35 -30.14 -8.85
C ASP A 179 14.07 -29.84 -8.05
N ASP A 180 13.34 -28.76 -8.40
CA ASP A 180 12.13 -28.29 -7.70
C ASP A 180 12.37 -28.09 -6.19
N ASN A 181 13.55 -27.58 -5.82
CA ASN A 181 14.04 -27.50 -4.44
C ASN A 181 14.05 -26.10 -3.83
N ILE A 182 13.52 -25.11 -4.52
CA ILE A 182 13.46 -23.71 -4.08
C ILE A 182 11.99 -23.29 -3.93
N GLY A 183 11.61 -22.93 -2.70
CA GLY A 183 10.30 -22.33 -2.43
C GLY A 183 10.31 -20.82 -2.77
N TYR A 184 9.55 -20.43 -3.79
CA TYR A 184 9.31 -19.02 -4.11
C TYR A 184 8.02 -18.56 -3.48
N VAL A 185 8.10 -17.42 -2.76
CA VAL A 185 6.96 -16.75 -2.11
C VAL A 185 6.96 -15.30 -2.49
N ARG A 186 5.89 -14.82 -3.11
CA ARG A 186 5.69 -13.40 -3.38
C ARG A 186 4.61 -12.83 -2.48
N ILE A 187 4.95 -11.79 -1.74
CA ILE A 187 4.00 -11.01 -0.94
C ILE A 187 3.68 -9.73 -1.72
N THR A 188 2.42 -9.54 -2.09
CA THR A 188 1.97 -8.40 -2.90
C THR A 188 1.50 -7.22 -2.06
N THR A 189 1.08 -7.47 -0.81
CA THR A 189 0.62 -6.47 0.15
C THR A 189 0.67 -7.05 1.57
N PHE A 190 0.65 -6.18 2.58
CA PHE A 190 0.59 -6.58 3.98
C PHE A 190 -0.79 -6.24 4.56
N ASN A 191 -1.69 -7.22 4.61
CA ASN A 191 -3.03 -7.13 5.20
C ASN A 191 -3.26 -8.24 6.24
N ILE A 192 -4.46 -8.39 6.78
CA ILE A 192 -4.76 -9.39 7.80
C ILE A 192 -4.63 -10.84 7.31
N ASN A 193 -4.70 -11.08 5.98
CA ASN A 193 -4.61 -12.41 5.39
C ASN A 193 -3.17 -12.81 5.08
N THR A 194 -2.23 -11.87 5.04
CA THR A 194 -0.84 -12.11 4.62
C THR A 194 -0.14 -13.13 5.50
N GLU A 195 -0.28 -13.00 6.83
CA GLU A 195 0.35 -13.94 7.77
C GLU A 195 -0.27 -15.34 7.67
N PRO A 196 -1.60 -15.52 7.72
CA PRO A 196 -2.21 -16.84 7.56
C PRO A 196 -1.88 -17.51 6.22
N GLU A 197 -1.91 -16.77 5.11
CA GLU A 197 -1.56 -17.28 3.79
C GLU A 197 -0.08 -17.70 3.71
N LEU A 198 0.83 -16.86 4.27
CA LEU A 198 2.25 -17.21 4.34
C LEU A 198 2.49 -18.44 5.22
N GLU A 199 1.81 -18.55 6.35
CA GLU A 199 1.92 -19.70 7.24
C GLU A 199 1.48 -21.00 6.53
N GLU A 200 0.41 -20.96 5.74
CA GLU A 200 -0.04 -22.10 4.94
C GLU A 200 1.05 -22.52 3.95
N VAL A 201 1.61 -21.58 3.19
CA VAL A 201 2.68 -21.82 2.22
C VAL A 201 3.94 -22.40 2.88
N LEU A 202 4.40 -21.81 3.97
CA LEU A 202 5.60 -22.28 4.67
C LEU A 202 5.37 -23.67 5.32
N ASN A 203 4.15 -23.96 5.76
CA ASN A 203 3.80 -25.31 6.26
C ASN A 203 3.79 -26.36 5.14
N GLU A 204 3.41 -26.00 3.91
CA GLU A 204 3.53 -26.89 2.77
C GLU A 204 5.00 -27.15 2.44
N PHE A 205 5.82 -26.11 2.33
CA PHE A 205 7.26 -26.24 2.09
C PHE A 205 7.97 -27.03 3.18
N LYS A 206 7.57 -26.88 4.45
CA LYS A 206 8.12 -27.68 5.55
C LYS A 206 7.80 -29.18 5.47
N LYS A 207 6.67 -29.55 4.86
CA LYS A 207 6.30 -30.95 4.62
C LYS A 207 7.04 -31.56 3.44
N ASP A 208 7.47 -30.71 2.52
CA ASP A 208 8.25 -31.08 1.36
C ASP A 208 9.73 -31.14 1.74
N SER A 209 10.29 -32.36 1.83
CA SER A 209 11.68 -32.57 2.22
C SER A 209 12.69 -32.07 1.18
N ASP A 210 12.23 -31.80 -0.04
CA ASP A 210 13.10 -31.42 -1.15
C ASP A 210 13.37 -29.92 -1.16
N ILE A 211 12.55 -29.10 -0.46
CA ILE A 211 12.78 -27.65 -0.33
C ILE A 211 14.03 -27.36 0.52
N GLN A 212 15.03 -26.74 -0.10
CA GLN A 212 16.34 -26.44 0.47
C GLN A 212 16.62 -24.94 0.62
N GLY A 213 15.83 -24.07 -0.03
CA GLY A 213 15.98 -22.62 0.04
C GLY A 213 14.68 -21.89 -0.21
N ILE A 214 14.62 -20.61 0.22
CA ILE A 214 13.43 -19.75 0.06
C ILE A 214 13.84 -18.45 -0.64
N ILE A 215 13.03 -18.06 -1.62
CA ILE A 215 13.03 -16.71 -2.20
C ILE A 215 11.76 -16.00 -1.76
N LEU A 216 11.91 -14.92 -0.99
CA LEU A 216 10.83 -14.03 -0.59
C LEU A 216 10.81 -12.80 -1.51
N ASP A 217 9.82 -12.68 -2.37
CA ASP A 217 9.71 -11.55 -3.32
C ASP A 217 8.81 -10.46 -2.75
N LEU A 218 9.41 -9.30 -2.44
CA LEU A 218 8.76 -8.09 -1.97
C LEU A 218 8.79 -6.97 -3.03
N ARG A 219 9.20 -7.25 -4.25
CA ARG A 219 9.25 -6.25 -5.34
C ARG A 219 7.86 -5.72 -5.67
N ASN A 220 7.77 -4.41 -5.86
CA ASN A 220 6.52 -3.69 -6.13
C ASN A 220 5.44 -3.87 -5.04
N ASN A 221 5.85 -4.19 -3.82
CA ASN A 221 4.96 -4.27 -2.67
C ASN A 221 5.01 -2.94 -1.89
N PRO A 222 3.94 -2.12 -1.92
CA PRO A 222 3.93 -0.79 -1.29
C PRO A 222 3.85 -0.85 0.24
N GLY A 223 3.78 -2.05 0.82
CA GLY A 223 3.64 -2.24 2.26
C GLY A 223 2.23 -2.60 2.69
N GLY A 224 1.80 -2.05 3.81
CA GLY A 224 0.51 -2.30 4.45
C GLY A 224 0.60 -2.29 5.97
N LEU A 225 -0.08 -3.22 6.63
CA LEU A 225 -0.17 -3.28 8.10
C LEU A 225 1.18 -3.60 8.76
N LEU A 226 1.55 -2.80 9.75
CA LEU A 226 2.74 -3.01 10.57
C LEU A 226 2.75 -4.38 11.25
N ASP A 227 1.63 -4.77 11.89
CA ASP A 227 1.53 -6.06 12.57
C ASP A 227 1.76 -7.22 11.60
N SER A 228 1.25 -7.12 10.38
CA SER A 228 1.48 -8.13 9.35
C SER A 228 2.96 -8.23 8.96
N ALA A 229 3.68 -7.11 8.86
CA ALA A 229 5.13 -7.12 8.60
C ALA A 229 5.92 -7.80 9.73
N ILE A 230 5.54 -7.52 10.99
CA ILE A 230 6.16 -8.16 12.16
C ILE A 230 5.94 -9.67 12.15
N GLU A 231 4.71 -10.12 11.85
CA GLU A 231 4.39 -11.53 11.76
C GLU A 231 5.16 -12.22 10.63
N VAL A 232 5.23 -11.59 9.45
CA VAL A 232 6.00 -12.11 8.31
C VAL A 232 7.49 -12.21 8.66
N ALA A 233 8.09 -11.14 9.19
CA ALA A 233 9.50 -11.17 9.62
C ALA A 233 9.75 -12.28 10.67
N SER A 234 8.82 -12.45 11.60
CA SER A 234 8.89 -13.47 12.67
C SER A 234 8.82 -14.90 12.14
N LYS A 235 8.34 -15.15 10.90
CA LYS A 235 8.43 -16.48 10.30
C LYS A 235 9.87 -16.88 9.94
N PHE A 236 10.75 -15.90 9.78
CA PHE A 236 12.15 -16.12 9.40
C PHE A 236 13.13 -15.80 10.53
N ILE A 237 12.86 -14.79 11.35
CA ILE A 237 13.76 -14.32 12.42
C ILE A 237 13.34 -14.97 13.74
N LYS A 238 14.31 -15.63 14.39
CA LYS A 238 14.05 -16.42 15.60
C LYS A 238 13.86 -15.54 16.84
N ASP A 239 14.72 -14.57 17.03
CA ASP A 239 14.74 -13.68 18.19
C ASP A 239 15.38 -12.32 17.83
N GLY A 240 15.22 -11.34 18.71
CA GLY A 240 15.70 -9.98 18.52
C GLY A 240 14.67 -9.04 17.87
N PRO A 241 15.03 -7.75 17.76
CA PRO A 241 14.14 -6.74 17.24
C PRO A 241 13.86 -6.93 15.74
N VAL A 242 12.62 -6.64 15.33
CA VAL A 242 12.19 -6.54 13.95
C VAL A 242 12.23 -5.08 13.48
N VAL A 243 11.81 -4.16 14.36
CA VAL A 243 11.74 -2.73 14.04
C VAL A 243 11.78 -1.90 15.33
N HIS A 244 12.37 -0.72 15.24
CA HIS A 244 12.26 0.31 16.25
C HIS A 244 11.34 1.43 15.76
N ILE A 245 10.50 1.95 16.65
CA ILE A 245 9.55 3.04 16.36
C ILE A 245 9.86 4.19 17.28
N LYS A 246 10.15 5.36 16.70
CA LYS A 246 10.42 6.59 17.43
C LYS A 246 9.29 7.58 17.22
N ASP A 247 8.64 7.98 18.30
CA ASP A 247 7.58 8.98 18.28
C ASP A 247 8.12 10.43 18.36
N ARG A 248 7.17 11.41 18.33
CA ARG A 248 7.50 12.84 18.43
C ARG A 248 8.23 13.24 19.71
N ASP A 249 8.08 12.48 20.79
CA ASP A 249 8.72 12.73 22.10
C ASP A 249 10.09 12.06 22.18
N GLY A 250 10.50 11.36 21.11
CA GLY A 250 11.77 10.65 21.03
C GLY A 250 11.77 9.30 21.73
N ILE A 251 10.60 8.80 22.15
CA ILE A 251 10.46 7.49 22.76
C ILE A 251 10.65 6.42 21.69
N VAL A 252 11.56 5.48 21.96
CA VAL A 252 11.81 4.35 21.06
C VAL A 252 11.13 3.12 21.63
N ALA A 253 10.19 2.55 20.85
CA ALA A 253 9.60 1.24 21.09
C ALA A 253 10.27 0.22 20.18
N SER A 254 10.88 -0.82 20.78
CA SER A 254 11.41 -1.97 20.04
C SER A 254 10.33 -3.04 19.94
N ILE A 255 10.07 -3.51 18.74
CA ILE A 255 9.15 -4.62 18.52
C ILE A 255 9.97 -5.84 18.15
N GLU A 256 9.87 -6.84 19.03
CA GLU A 256 10.63 -8.09 18.94
C GLU A 256 9.96 -9.10 18.00
N SER A 257 10.76 -9.99 17.43
CA SER A 257 10.27 -11.17 16.73
C SER A 257 9.42 -12.05 17.67
N ARG A 258 8.36 -12.62 17.14
CA ARG A 258 7.47 -13.56 17.85
C ARG A 258 7.97 -15.01 17.80
N GLY A 259 9.13 -15.21 17.22
CA GLY A 259 9.84 -16.49 17.14
C GLY A 259 9.54 -17.28 15.87
N ASN A 260 10.58 -17.88 15.32
CA ASN A 260 10.53 -18.74 14.13
C ASN A 260 10.28 -20.22 14.50
N LYS A 261 9.37 -20.88 13.78
CA LYS A 261 9.08 -22.31 13.91
C LYS A 261 9.41 -23.13 12.65
N TYR A 262 10.03 -22.50 11.66
CA TYR A 262 10.38 -23.12 10.39
C TYR A 262 11.87 -23.47 10.33
N PRO A 263 12.28 -24.37 9.42
CA PRO A 263 13.70 -24.64 9.17
C PRO A 263 14.46 -23.35 8.78
N GLU A 264 15.73 -23.32 9.12
CA GLU A 264 16.59 -22.18 8.72
C GLU A 264 17.06 -22.34 7.27
N TRP A 265 16.10 -22.45 6.33
CA TRP A 265 16.44 -22.47 4.90
C TRP A 265 17.29 -21.25 4.53
N PRO A 266 18.29 -21.37 3.65
CA PRO A 266 18.88 -20.21 2.97
C PRO A 266 17.78 -19.31 2.43
N LEU A 267 17.91 -17.98 2.66
CA LEU A 267 16.88 -16.99 2.35
C LEU A 267 17.44 -15.86 1.51
N PHE A 268 16.86 -15.64 0.35
CA PHE A 268 17.01 -14.41 -0.42
C PHE A 268 15.71 -13.61 -0.41
N VAL A 269 15.81 -12.30 -0.24
CA VAL A 269 14.67 -11.38 -0.33
C VAL A 269 14.87 -10.49 -1.54
N LEU A 270 13.95 -10.54 -2.49
CA LEU A 270 13.95 -9.68 -3.67
C LEU A 270 13.29 -8.35 -3.34
N ILE A 271 13.97 -7.26 -3.63
CA ILE A 271 13.51 -5.88 -3.38
C ILE A 271 13.75 -4.99 -4.60
N ASN A 272 12.95 -3.93 -4.73
CA ASN A 272 13.15 -2.88 -5.71
C ASN A 272 12.59 -1.54 -5.23
N GLU A 273 12.63 -0.49 -6.06
CA GLU A 273 12.10 0.84 -5.78
C GLU A 273 10.60 0.87 -5.42
N GLY A 274 9.83 -0.15 -5.81
CA GLY A 274 8.42 -0.32 -5.44
C GLY A 274 8.22 -1.01 -4.08
N SER A 275 9.29 -1.48 -3.42
CA SER A 275 9.24 -2.05 -2.07
C SER A 275 9.23 -0.92 -1.04
N ALA A 276 8.13 -0.76 -0.28
CA ALA A 276 7.97 0.38 0.62
C ALA A 276 7.39 -0.01 1.99
N SER A 277 7.62 0.82 3.02
CA SER A 277 6.97 0.72 4.33
C SER A 277 7.13 -0.66 4.99
N ALA A 278 6.05 -1.45 5.16
CA ALA A 278 6.06 -2.80 5.72
C ALA A 278 7.06 -3.73 5.02
N SER A 279 7.23 -3.61 3.69
CA SER A 279 8.25 -4.34 2.94
C SER A 279 9.66 -3.99 3.37
N GLU A 280 9.91 -2.70 3.67
CA GLU A 280 11.21 -2.22 4.14
C GLU A 280 11.51 -2.66 5.57
N ILE A 281 10.47 -2.79 6.40
CA ILE A 281 10.60 -3.37 7.76
C ILE A 281 11.07 -4.82 7.68
N VAL A 282 10.41 -5.65 6.84
CA VAL A 282 10.80 -7.05 6.66
C VAL A 282 12.20 -7.17 6.06
N ALA A 283 12.51 -6.41 5.01
CA ALA A 283 13.81 -6.40 4.37
C ALA A 283 14.94 -5.98 5.34
N GLY A 284 14.75 -4.85 6.03
CA GLY A 284 15.71 -4.35 7.01
C GLY A 284 15.94 -5.32 8.18
N ALA A 285 14.86 -5.94 8.67
CA ALA A 285 14.95 -6.95 9.74
C ALA A 285 15.72 -8.20 9.31
N VAL A 286 15.46 -8.72 8.11
CA VAL A 286 16.18 -9.88 7.56
C VAL A 286 17.66 -9.57 7.35
N GLN A 287 17.97 -8.38 6.82
CA GLN A 287 19.34 -7.94 6.58
C GLN A 287 20.11 -7.75 7.87
N ASP A 288 19.58 -6.97 8.83
CA ASP A 288 20.26 -6.61 10.05
C ASP A 288 20.44 -7.79 11.01
N SER A 289 19.49 -8.74 11.03
CA SER A 289 19.64 -9.98 11.81
C SER A 289 20.62 -10.97 11.16
N GLY A 290 21.07 -10.73 9.94
CA GLY A 290 21.89 -11.66 9.16
C GLY A 290 21.16 -12.94 8.73
N ARG A 291 19.80 -12.94 8.79
CA ARG A 291 18.99 -14.10 8.50
C ARG A 291 18.99 -14.48 7.02
N GLY A 292 19.13 -13.52 6.16
CA GLY A 292 19.13 -13.71 4.70
C GLY A 292 19.85 -12.58 3.99
N LYS A 293 19.87 -12.63 2.66
CA LYS A 293 20.46 -11.61 1.80
C LYS A 293 19.40 -10.91 0.99
N LEU A 294 19.53 -9.57 0.88
CA LEU A 294 18.69 -8.77 -0.01
C LEU A 294 19.31 -8.72 -1.40
N LEU A 295 18.50 -8.93 -2.43
CA LEU A 295 18.91 -8.92 -3.82
C LEU A 295 17.96 -8.06 -4.65
N GLY A 296 18.50 -7.25 -5.54
CA GLY A 296 17.75 -6.39 -6.45
C GLY A 296 18.17 -4.95 -6.39
N GLU A 297 17.25 -4.03 -6.20
CA GLU A 297 17.49 -2.59 -6.20
C GLU A 297 17.12 -2.00 -4.85
N LYS A 298 17.57 -0.76 -4.62
CA LYS A 298 17.24 0.03 -3.44
C LYS A 298 15.73 0.21 -3.28
N THR A 299 15.22 0.13 -2.07
CA THR A 299 13.81 0.33 -1.76
C THR A 299 13.39 1.81 -1.76
N PHE A 300 12.08 2.06 -1.65
CA PHE A 300 11.46 3.38 -1.78
C PHE A 300 11.91 4.41 -0.73
N GLY A 301 12.04 4.01 0.54
CA GLY A 301 12.39 4.92 1.63
C GLY A 301 11.18 5.55 2.33
N LYS A 302 10.08 4.79 2.54
CA LYS A 302 8.95 5.22 3.36
C LYS A 302 9.12 4.73 4.80
N GLY A 303 9.88 5.47 5.60
CA GLY A 303 10.21 5.12 6.98
C GLY A 303 9.33 5.77 8.05
N VAL A 304 8.03 5.98 7.76
CA VAL A 304 7.11 6.68 8.66
C VAL A 304 5.83 5.90 8.93
N VAL A 305 5.28 6.09 10.14
CA VAL A 305 4.02 5.49 10.61
C VAL A 305 2.90 6.50 10.47
N GLN A 306 1.85 6.16 9.74
CA GLN A 306 0.60 6.90 9.76
C GLN A 306 -0.37 6.26 10.75
N GLN A 307 -0.94 7.08 11.60
CA GLN A 307 -2.06 6.69 12.45
C GLN A 307 -3.35 7.37 11.94
N VAL A 308 -4.40 6.57 11.82
CA VAL A 308 -5.71 7.06 11.40
C VAL A 308 -6.52 7.45 12.64
N PHE A 309 -6.99 8.68 12.67
CA PHE A 309 -7.86 9.23 13.71
C PHE A 309 -9.24 9.48 13.12
N ASN A 310 -10.25 8.86 13.70
CA ASN A 310 -11.63 9.07 13.31
C ASN A 310 -12.15 10.41 13.87
N LEU A 311 -12.83 11.19 13.04
CA LEU A 311 -13.51 12.41 13.44
C LEU A 311 -14.99 12.10 13.75
N TYR A 312 -15.66 13.03 14.43
CA TYR A 312 -17.02 12.83 14.93
C TYR A 312 -18.10 12.72 13.83
N ASP A 313 -17.80 13.26 12.63
CA ASP A 313 -18.68 13.23 11.46
C ASP A 313 -18.50 11.97 10.59
N GLY A 314 -17.69 11.02 11.04
CA GLY A 314 -17.36 9.79 10.33
C GLY A 314 -16.24 9.93 9.33
N SER A 315 -15.69 11.11 9.14
CA SER A 315 -14.44 11.33 8.39
C SER A 315 -13.22 10.95 9.21
N GLY A 316 -12.03 10.99 8.65
CA GLY A 316 -10.79 10.68 9.35
C GLY A 316 -9.59 11.48 8.87
N ILE A 317 -8.55 11.43 9.66
CA ILE A 317 -7.25 12.03 9.33
C ILE A 317 -6.19 10.94 9.52
N ALA A 318 -5.41 10.67 8.48
CA ALA A 318 -4.15 9.95 8.62
C ALA A 318 -3.05 10.97 8.93
N ILE A 319 -2.36 10.79 10.06
CA ILE A 319 -1.27 11.67 10.49
C ILE A 319 -0.01 10.85 10.66
N THR A 320 1.12 11.34 10.19
CA THR A 320 2.43 10.80 10.51
C THR A 320 2.75 11.06 11.97
N THR A 321 2.86 9.99 12.77
CA THR A 321 3.05 10.06 14.21
C THR A 321 4.41 9.58 14.67
N SER A 322 5.10 8.79 13.86
CA SER A 322 6.36 8.15 14.25
C SER A 322 7.22 7.81 13.04
N GLU A 323 8.47 7.49 13.27
CA GLU A 323 9.44 7.01 12.29
C GLU A 323 9.86 5.57 12.57
N TYR A 324 10.14 4.81 11.51
CA TYR A 324 10.72 3.46 11.58
C TYR A 324 12.25 3.50 11.49
N PHE A 325 12.85 2.63 12.26
CA PHE A 325 14.29 2.32 12.19
C PHE A 325 14.48 0.81 12.11
N THR A 326 15.49 0.39 11.38
CA THR A 326 15.86 -1.04 11.33
C THR A 326 16.38 -1.52 12.69
N PRO A 327 16.54 -2.84 12.92
CA PRO A 327 17.14 -3.36 14.15
C PRO A 327 18.49 -2.77 14.51
N SER A 328 19.30 -2.37 13.53
CA SER A 328 20.59 -1.67 13.75
C SER A 328 20.44 -0.15 13.82
N GLU A 329 19.23 0.36 14.10
CA GLU A 329 18.91 1.78 14.26
C GLU A 329 19.18 2.66 13.02
N ARG A 330 19.22 2.08 11.82
CA ARG A 330 19.29 2.84 10.56
C ARG A 330 17.92 3.44 10.24
N SER A 331 17.87 4.73 9.90
CA SER A 331 16.63 5.36 9.40
C SER A 331 16.30 4.80 8.02
N ILE A 332 15.03 4.49 7.81
CA ILE A 332 14.47 4.09 6.52
C ILE A 332 13.99 5.32 5.75
N ASN A 333 13.50 6.35 6.47
CA ASN A 333 12.79 7.48 5.89
C ASN A 333 13.68 8.30 4.94
N HIS A 334 13.21 8.48 3.70
CA HIS A 334 13.90 9.10 2.56
C HIS A 334 15.24 8.44 2.15
N ILE A 335 15.62 7.34 2.81
CA ILE A 335 16.88 6.65 2.58
C ILE A 335 16.64 5.31 1.87
N GLY A 336 15.63 4.52 2.33
CA GLY A 336 15.40 3.16 1.86
C GLY A 336 16.41 2.15 2.39
N ILE A 337 16.28 0.91 1.94
CA ILE A 337 17.17 -0.22 2.25
C ILE A 337 17.96 -0.56 0.99
N GLU A 338 19.28 -0.54 1.10
CA GLU A 338 20.17 -0.97 0.01
C GLU A 338 20.24 -2.51 -0.02
N PRO A 339 20.20 -3.14 -1.21
CA PRO A 339 20.39 -4.58 -1.31
C PRO A 339 21.84 -4.99 -0.97
N ASP A 340 22.02 -6.20 -0.43
CA ASP A 340 23.36 -6.79 -0.28
C ASP A 340 23.98 -7.11 -1.65
N ILE A 341 23.14 -7.43 -2.63
CA ILE A 341 23.53 -7.78 -3.99
C ILE A 341 22.70 -6.94 -4.95
N LEU A 342 23.35 -5.93 -5.55
CA LEU A 342 22.70 -5.10 -6.55
C LEU A 342 22.55 -5.89 -7.86
N VAL A 343 21.33 -5.99 -8.34
CA VAL A 343 21.00 -6.56 -9.66
C VAL A 343 19.96 -5.66 -10.30
N GLU A 344 20.40 -4.91 -11.30
CA GLU A 344 19.51 -4.04 -12.07
C GLU A 344 18.67 -4.87 -13.07
N PRO A 345 17.41 -4.49 -13.33
CA PRO A 345 16.62 -5.11 -14.39
C PRO A 345 17.27 -4.82 -15.74
N ALA A 346 17.25 -5.78 -16.64
CA ALA A 346 17.71 -5.53 -18.01
C ALA A 346 16.60 -4.81 -18.79
N GLU A 347 16.89 -3.63 -19.35
CA GLU A 347 15.92 -2.74 -20.01
C GLU A 347 15.14 -3.41 -21.17
N ASP A 348 15.68 -4.46 -21.80
CA ASP A 348 15.09 -5.12 -22.98
C ASP A 348 14.97 -6.66 -22.83
N SER A 349 15.00 -7.20 -21.61
CA SER A 349 14.93 -8.65 -21.38
C SER A 349 13.58 -9.09 -20.82
N GLU A 350 12.96 -10.06 -21.47
CA GLU A 350 11.81 -10.79 -20.91
C GLU A 350 12.19 -11.68 -19.70
N GLN A 351 13.49 -11.80 -19.39
CA GLN A 351 13.99 -12.63 -18.30
C GLN A 351 14.09 -11.84 -17.00
N ASP A 352 13.57 -12.41 -15.93
CA ASP A 352 13.72 -11.87 -14.56
C ASP A 352 15.14 -12.15 -14.04
N MET A 353 16.07 -11.21 -14.31
CA MET A 353 17.47 -11.34 -13.93
C MET A 353 17.67 -11.44 -12.43
N GLN A 354 16.85 -10.73 -11.63
CA GLN A 354 16.92 -10.73 -10.18
C GLN A 354 16.50 -12.09 -9.62
N LEU A 355 15.39 -12.64 -10.10
CA LEU A 355 14.91 -13.97 -9.70
C LEU A 355 15.90 -15.06 -10.13
N ASN A 356 16.37 -15.01 -11.38
CA ASN A 356 17.34 -15.99 -11.89
C ASN A 356 18.63 -15.97 -11.08
N LYS A 357 19.09 -14.79 -10.65
CA LYS A 357 20.30 -14.66 -9.82
C LYS A 357 20.10 -15.23 -8.41
N ALA A 358 18.92 -15.03 -7.80
CA ALA A 358 18.61 -15.64 -6.52
C ALA A 358 18.54 -17.17 -6.59
N ILE A 359 17.94 -17.72 -7.65
CA ILE A 359 17.93 -19.17 -7.92
C ILE A 359 19.37 -19.71 -8.05
N GLN A 360 20.20 -19.04 -8.87
CA GLN A 360 21.60 -19.44 -9.05
C GLN A 360 22.33 -19.55 -7.70
N PHE A 361 22.19 -18.55 -6.81
CA PHE A 361 22.86 -18.56 -5.51
C PHE A 361 22.34 -19.63 -4.53
N LEU A 362 21.10 -20.06 -4.68
CA LEU A 362 20.55 -21.14 -3.86
C LEU A 362 20.92 -22.53 -4.39
N GLU A 363 21.35 -22.63 -5.65
CA GLU A 363 21.82 -23.88 -6.28
C GLU A 363 23.35 -24.09 -6.15
N GLU A 364 24.12 -23.06 -5.76
CA GLU A 364 25.56 -23.11 -5.49
C GLU A 364 25.88 -23.63 -4.08
#